data_4da5a92eb6fd4695d3e958d410611a94
#
_entry.id   4da5a92eb6fd4695d3e958d410611a94
#
_cell.length_a   1.000
_cell.length_b   1.000
_cell.length_c   1.000
_cell.angle_alpha   90.00
_cell.angle_beta   90.00
_cell.angle_gamma   90.00
#
_symmetry.space_group_name_H-M   'P 1'
#
loop_
_entity.id
_entity.type
_entity.pdbx_description
1 polymer ?
#
loop_
_entity_poly.entity_id
_entity_poly.type
_entity_poly.pdbx_seq_one_letter_code
_entity_poly.pdbx_strand_id
1 'polypeptide(L)'
;MNHQRIFLLLTILLVFATDALADKTILAGGCFWCMESDFEKLAGVTNVVSGFTGGTLKDPTYNGNHEGHYEAVEITYDPNQVSYQQLLEYYWVNIDPFDDRGQFCDKGHSYLAAIFVANEAERTIAEESKRRVVEMFPDQTVVTPILDASTFYPIKGEESYHQDYYKKSPIRYKVYRWNCGRDQRLQEIWGDQATH
;
A
#
# COMPACT_ATOMS: atom_id res chain seq x y z
N MET A 1 -52.69 49.20 -21.89
CA MET A 1 -51.23 48.89 -21.97
C MET A 1 -50.89 48.00 -20.79
N ASN A 2 -50.80 46.66 -21.04
CA ASN A 2 -50.51 45.65 -19.98
C ASN A 2 -49.01 45.40 -19.93
N HIS A 3 -48.39 45.77 -18.82
CA HIS A 3 -47.00 45.40 -18.52
C HIS A 3 -46.97 44.03 -17.79
N GLN A 4 -46.69 42.97 -18.55
CA GLN A 4 -46.37 41.65 -17.99
C GLN A 4 -44.93 41.69 -17.42
N ARG A 5 -44.82 41.63 -16.12
CA ARG A 5 -43.50 41.46 -15.45
C ARG A 5 -43.17 39.99 -15.44
N ILE A 6 -42.18 39.59 -16.25
CA ILE A 6 -41.55 38.25 -16.23
C ILE A 6 -40.62 38.19 -15.04
N PHE A 7 -40.98 37.40 -14.00
CA PHE A 7 -40.05 37.04 -12.91
C PHE A 7 -39.22 35.87 -13.38
N LEU A 8 -37.92 36.12 -13.63
CA LEU A 8 -36.92 35.07 -13.89
C LEU A 8 -36.51 34.46 -12.52
N LEU A 9 -37.00 33.27 -12.21
CA LEU A 9 -36.55 32.49 -11.05
C LEU A 9 -35.18 31.88 -11.38
N LEU A 10 -34.12 32.46 -10.80
CA LEU A 10 -32.74 31.94 -10.88
C LEU A 10 -32.64 30.82 -9.84
N THR A 11 -32.74 29.57 -10.26
CA THR A 11 -32.50 28.39 -9.40
C THR A 11 -30.95 28.24 -9.25
N ILE A 12 -30.44 28.63 -8.08
CA ILE A 12 -29.05 28.37 -7.70
C ILE A 12 -28.94 26.88 -7.34
N LEU A 13 -28.30 26.10 -8.19
CA LEU A 13 -27.95 24.72 -7.90
C LEU A 13 -26.77 24.74 -6.92
N LEU A 14 -27.02 24.54 -5.63
CA LEU A 14 -25.96 24.31 -4.65
C LEU A 14 -25.38 22.91 -4.90
N VAL A 15 -24.22 22.86 -5.52
CA VAL A 15 -23.39 21.64 -5.57
C VAL A 15 -22.72 21.51 -4.21
N PHE A 16 -23.27 20.62 -3.36
CA PHE A 16 -22.54 20.20 -2.17
C PHE A 16 -21.39 19.31 -2.62
N ALA A 17 -20.16 19.82 -2.57
CA ALA A 17 -18.98 18.98 -2.60
C ALA A 17 -19.01 18.18 -1.28
N THR A 18 -19.29 16.90 -1.36
CA THR A 18 -19.01 15.98 -0.26
C THR A 18 -17.51 15.78 -0.22
N ASP A 19 -16.83 16.35 0.76
CA ASP A 19 -15.45 15.98 1.06
C ASP A 19 -15.47 14.48 1.33
N ALA A 20 -14.94 13.67 0.41
CA ALA A 20 -14.74 12.27 0.67
C ALA A 20 -13.70 12.15 1.80
N LEU A 21 -14.07 11.47 2.86
CA LEU A 21 -13.12 11.12 3.91
C LEU A 21 -12.04 10.24 3.28
N ALA A 22 -10.78 10.52 3.59
CA ALA A 22 -9.67 9.70 3.16
C ALA A 22 -9.78 8.29 3.77
N ASP A 23 -9.64 7.28 2.94
CA ASP A 23 -9.63 5.88 3.36
C ASP A 23 -8.21 5.43 3.71
N LYS A 24 -8.10 4.32 4.46
CA LYS A 24 -6.84 3.74 4.86
C LYS A 24 -6.78 2.25 4.57
N THR A 25 -5.60 1.76 4.23
CA THR A 25 -5.30 0.33 4.11
C THR A 25 -3.90 0.02 4.62
N ILE A 26 -3.64 -1.25 4.96
CA ILE A 26 -2.33 -1.71 5.44
C ILE A 26 -1.85 -2.82 4.52
N LEU A 27 -0.62 -2.65 3.99
CA LEU A 27 0.02 -3.60 3.09
C LEU A 27 1.45 -3.90 3.54
N ALA A 28 1.84 -5.17 3.49
CA ALA A 28 3.21 -5.62 3.70
C ALA A 28 3.78 -6.16 2.39
N GLY A 29 5.01 -5.78 2.04
CA GLY A 29 5.65 -6.17 0.78
C GLY A 29 7.17 -6.15 0.88
N GLY A 30 7.71 -6.69 1.98
CA GLY A 30 9.13 -6.64 2.34
C GLY A 30 9.49 -5.32 3.00
N CYS A 31 10.69 -4.84 2.74
CA CYS A 31 11.20 -3.61 3.34
C CYS A 31 10.21 -2.43 3.17
N PHE A 32 9.75 -1.89 4.27
CA PHE A 32 8.81 -0.76 4.28
C PHE A 32 9.36 0.52 3.65
N TRP A 33 10.70 0.74 3.59
CA TRP A 33 11.26 1.87 2.85
C TRP A 33 10.92 1.83 1.35
N CYS A 34 10.90 0.61 0.78
CA CYS A 34 10.54 0.40 -0.62
C CYS A 34 9.05 0.59 -0.82
N MET A 35 8.22 -0.01 0.05
CA MET A 35 6.78 0.14 -0.01
C MET A 35 6.35 1.61 0.13
N GLU A 36 6.91 2.34 1.10
CA GLU A 36 6.66 3.77 1.27
C GLU A 36 7.06 4.57 0.02
N SER A 37 8.29 4.35 -0.47
CA SER A 37 8.77 5.03 -1.70
C SER A 37 7.91 4.75 -2.92
N ASP A 38 7.37 3.54 -3.06
CA ASP A 38 6.59 3.17 -4.23
C ASP A 38 5.16 3.72 -4.13
N PHE A 39 4.48 3.55 -2.98
CA PHE A 39 3.10 4.01 -2.82
C PHE A 39 2.94 5.53 -2.78
N GLU A 40 3.92 6.28 -2.28
CA GLU A 40 3.86 7.75 -2.31
C GLU A 40 3.89 8.35 -3.73
N LYS A 41 4.29 7.58 -4.74
CA LYS A 41 4.27 8.01 -6.15
C LYS A 41 2.90 7.81 -6.80
N LEU A 42 2.03 6.99 -6.20
CA LEU A 42 0.73 6.69 -6.76
C LEU A 42 -0.23 7.86 -6.58
N ALA A 43 -0.76 8.38 -7.69
CA ALA A 43 -1.73 9.46 -7.65
C ALA A 43 -2.96 9.06 -6.83
N GLY A 44 -3.42 9.94 -5.95
CA GLY A 44 -4.52 9.68 -5.01
C GLY A 44 -4.07 9.18 -3.64
N VAL A 45 -2.83 8.70 -3.49
CA VAL A 45 -2.23 8.44 -2.18
C VAL A 45 -1.80 9.78 -1.56
N THR A 46 -2.23 10.04 -0.33
CA THR A 46 -2.00 11.30 0.36
C THR A 46 -0.99 11.19 1.50
N ASN A 47 -0.80 9.99 2.05
CA ASN A 47 0.18 9.72 3.09
C ASN A 47 0.51 8.22 3.15
N VAL A 48 1.77 7.90 3.44
CA VAL A 48 2.23 6.53 3.70
C VAL A 48 3.06 6.54 4.97
N VAL A 49 2.78 5.64 5.90
CA VAL A 49 3.47 5.54 7.19
C VAL A 49 4.06 4.15 7.34
N SER A 50 5.37 4.07 7.53
CA SER A 50 6.08 2.83 7.80
C SER A 50 5.87 2.36 9.24
N GLY A 51 5.70 1.05 9.44
CA GLY A 51 5.44 0.49 10.77
C GLY A 51 5.41 -1.03 10.78
N PHE A 52 4.81 -1.56 11.85
CA PHE A 52 4.66 -2.99 12.10
C PHE A 52 3.21 -3.37 12.35
N THR A 53 2.80 -4.56 11.89
CA THR A 53 1.46 -5.13 12.14
C THR A 53 1.48 -6.66 12.06
N GLY A 54 0.36 -7.30 12.39
CA GLY A 54 0.15 -8.74 12.22
C GLY A 54 0.65 -9.61 13.39
N GLY A 55 1.55 -9.11 14.21
CA GLY A 55 2.06 -9.81 15.39
C GLY A 55 1.25 -9.53 16.66
N THR A 56 1.59 -10.25 17.72
CA THR A 56 0.96 -10.11 19.05
C THR A 56 1.80 -9.31 20.05
N LEU A 57 3.07 -9.07 19.73
CA LEU A 57 3.97 -8.27 20.56
C LEU A 57 3.47 -6.81 20.59
N LYS A 58 3.39 -6.23 21.78
CA LYS A 58 3.03 -4.81 21.94
C LYS A 58 4.26 -3.92 21.77
N ASP A 59 4.04 -2.77 21.14
CA ASP A 59 5.06 -1.75 20.93
C ASP A 59 6.35 -2.32 20.29
N PRO A 60 6.24 -3.00 19.12
CA PRO A 60 7.41 -3.49 18.40
C PRO A 60 8.34 -2.36 18.01
N THR A 61 9.65 -2.64 17.96
CA THR A 61 10.68 -1.67 17.60
C THR A 61 11.64 -2.27 16.57
N TYR A 62 12.19 -1.44 15.71
CA TYR A 62 13.10 -1.87 14.64
C TYR A 62 14.43 -2.39 15.21
N ASN A 63 15.05 -1.62 16.10
CA ASN A 63 16.34 -1.98 16.71
C ASN A 63 16.21 -2.95 17.91
N GLY A 64 14.97 -3.19 18.38
CA GLY A 64 14.68 -4.06 19.51
C GLY A 64 14.02 -5.36 19.10
N ASN A 65 12.75 -5.52 19.45
CA ASN A 65 11.99 -6.73 19.15
C ASN A 65 10.73 -6.38 18.34
N HIS A 66 10.54 -7.09 17.22
CA HIS A 66 9.34 -7.06 16.39
C HIS A 66 8.89 -8.46 15.96
N GLU A 67 9.24 -9.47 16.78
CA GLU A 67 8.93 -10.88 16.51
C GLU A 67 7.45 -11.08 16.20
N GLY A 68 7.17 -11.83 15.12
CA GLY A 68 5.83 -12.12 14.64
C GLY A 68 5.14 -10.99 13.88
N HIS A 69 5.75 -9.81 13.80
CA HIS A 69 5.23 -8.70 13.00
C HIS A 69 5.79 -8.69 11.58
N TYR A 70 4.99 -8.14 10.68
CA TYR A 70 5.39 -7.74 9.33
C TYR A 70 5.89 -6.29 9.35
N GLU A 71 6.94 -5.98 8.61
CA GLU A 71 7.17 -4.63 8.14
C GLU A 71 6.05 -4.28 7.16
N ALA A 72 5.32 -3.21 7.43
CA ALA A 72 4.15 -2.83 6.66
C ALA A 72 4.05 -1.30 6.51
N VAL A 73 3.21 -0.87 5.59
CA VAL A 73 2.85 0.54 5.43
C VAL A 73 1.34 0.72 5.63
N GLU A 74 0.96 1.74 6.40
CA GLU A 74 -0.40 2.28 6.44
C GLU A 74 -0.51 3.36 5.37
N ILE A 75 -1.37 3.14 4.38
CA ILE A 75 -1.58 4.01 3.23
C ILE A 75 -2.88 4.76 3.41
N THR A 76 -2.82 6.09 3.40
CA THR A 76 -4.00 6.97 3.37
C THR A 76 -4.20 7.46 1.93
N TYR A 77 -5.43 7.36 1.41
CA TYR A 77 -5.71 7.69 0.02
C TYR A 77 -7.09 8.35 -0.15
N ASP A 78 -7.25 9.11 -1.24
CA ASP A 78 -8.52 9.70 -1.65
C ASP A 78 -9.27 8.71 -2.57
N PRO A 79 -10.39 8.11 -2.11
CA PRO A 79 -11.12 7.11 -2.88
C PRO A 79 -11.76 7.66 -4.17
N ASN A 80 -11.83 8.99 -4.35
CA ASN A 80 -12.25 9.60 -5.61
C ASN A 80 -11.15 9.63 -6.67
N GLN A 81 -9.88 9.48 -6.26
CA GLN A 81 -8.72 9.51 -7.17
C GLN A 81 -8.14 8.12 -7.41
N VAL A 82 -8.11 7.28 -6.39
CA VAL A 82 -7.63 5.89 -6.48
C VAL A 82 -8.51 4.98 -5.64
N SER A 83 -9.06 3.94 -6.24
CA SER A 83 -9.87 2.95 -5.52
C SER A 83 -8.98 1.93 -4.78
N TYR A 84 -9.54 1.23 -3.79
CA TYR A 84 -8.87 0.13 -3.11
C TYR A 84 -8.42 -0.98 -4.09
N GLN A 85 -9.24 -1.29 -5.10
CA GLN A 85 -8.87 -2.23 -6.15
C GLN A 85 -7.61 -1.77 -6.91
N GLN A 86 -7.53 -0.49 -7.31
CA GLN A 86 -6.36 0.05 -8.01
C GLN A 86 -5.11 0.06 -7.10
N LEU A 87 -5.27 0.32 -5.79
CA LEU A 87 -4.18 0.16 -4.83
C LEU A 87 -3.64 -1.28 -4.79
N LEU A 88 -4.53 -2.28 -4.82
CA LEU A 88 -4.10 -3.68 -4.85
C LEU A 88 -3.47 -4.07 -6.20
N GLU A 89 -3.96 -3.56 -7.31
CA GLU A 89 -3.33 -3.75 -8.63
C GLU A 89 -1.90 -3.19 -8.63
N TYR A 90 -1.71 -2.00 -8.06
CA TYR A 90 -0.39 -1.41 -7.87
C TYR A 90 0.48 -2.19 -6.88
N TYR A 91 -0.11 -2.71 -5.79
CA TYR A 91 0.58 -3.57 -4.82
C TYR A 91 1.18 -4.81 -5.46
N TRP A 92 0.38 -5.55 -6.23
CA TRP A 92 0.84 -6.80 -6.83
C TRP A 92 2.07 -6.62 -7.72
N VAL A 93 2.09 -5.59 -8.55
CA VAL A 93 3.22 -5.32 -9.46
C VAL A 93 4.47 -4.75 -8.74
N ASN A 94 4.37 -4.53 -7.43
CA ASN A 94 5.45 -4.06 -6.57
C ASN A 94 5.97 -5.12 -5.59
N ILE A 95 5.50 -6.38 -5.69
CA ILE A 95 5.97 -7.50 -4.87
C ILE A 95 6.33 -8.72 -5.72
N ASP A 96 7.10 -9.66 -5.13
CA ASP A 96 7.21 -11.03 -5.59
C ASP A 96 6.14 -11.88 -4.88
N PRO A 97 5.02 -12.23 -5.53
CA PRO A 97 3.94 -12.96 -4.88
C PRO A 97 4.25 -14.44 -4.64
N PHE A 98 5.40 -14.92 -5.06
CA PHE A 98 5.82 -16.33 -5.03
C PHE A 98 6.88 -16.63 -3.95
N ASP A 99 7.46 -15.60 -3.32
CA ASP A 99 8.52 -15.77 -2.31
C ASP A 99 7.91 -15.92 -0.89
N ASP A 100 7.95 -17.13 -0.36
CA ASP A 100 7.46 -17.50 0.98
C ASP A 100 8.50 -17.30 2.10
N ARG A 101 9.69 -16.75 1.79
CA ARG A 101 10.79 -16.55 2.74
C ARG A 101 11.06 -15.08 3.05
N GLY A 102 10.38 -14.16 2.38
CA GLY A 102 10.57 -12.72 2.47
C GLY A 102 10.33 -12.05 1.13
N GLN A 103 11.01 -10.95 0.87
CA GLN A 103 10.92 -10.25 -0.41
C GLN A 103 12.34 -9.86 -0.88
N PHE A 104 12.66 -10.23 -2.10
CA PHE A 104 13.94 -9.90 -2.75
C PHE A 104 15.16 -10.33 -1.90
N CYS A 105 16.01 -9.40 -1.48
CA CYS A 105 17.17 -9.70 -0.63
C CYS A 105 16.80 -9.85 0.85
N ASP A 106 15.68 -9.32 1.28
CA ASP A 106 15.26 -9.34 2.68
C ASP A 106 14.55 -10.65 3.00
N LYS A 107 15.06 -11.40 3.96
CA LYS A 107 14.53 -12.71 4.35
C LYS A 107 14.12 -12.73 5.82
N GLY A 108 13.09 -13.50 6.10
CA GLY A 108 12.50 -13.62 7.42
C GLY A 108 11.05 -13.17 7.47
N HIS A 109 10.38 -13.48 8.58
CA HIS A 109 8.94 -13.26 8.74
C HIS A 109 8.52 -11.79 8.52
N SER A 110 9.30 -10.86 9.04
CA SER A 110 8.99 -9.43 8.92
C SER A 110 8.96 -8.93 7.48
N TYR A 111 9.63 -9.61 6.57
CA TYR A 111 9.72 -9.24 5.16
C TYR A 111 8.78 -10.03 4.24
N LEU A 112 7.86 -10.81 4.79
CA LEU A 112 6.83 -11.48 4.01
C LEU A 112 5.83 -10.46 3.43
N ALA A 113 5.27 -10.77 2.26
CA ALA A 113 4.17 -10.00 1.69
C ALA A 113 2.85 -10.42 2.32
N ALA A 114 1.94 -9.46 2.57
CA ALA A 114 0.58 -9.71 3.05
C ALA A 114 -0.35 -8.52 2.76
N ILE A 115 -1.64 -8.81 2.57
CA ILE A 115 -2.72 -7.82 2.48
C ILE A 115 -3.52 -7.90 3.77
N PHE A 116 -3.67 -6.78 4.48
CA PHE A 116 -4.47 -6.70 5.71
C PHE A 116 -5.81 -6.02 5.41
N VAL A 117 -6.91 -6.73 5.66
CA VAL A 117 -8.26 -6.26 5.33
C VAL A 117 -9.03 -5.89 6.60
N ALA A 118 -9.69 -4.74 6.60
CA ALA A 118 -10.41 -4.22 7.75
C ALA A 118 -11.88 -4.69 7.80
N ASN A 119 -12.43 -5.18 6.68
CA ASN A 119 -13.82 -5.58 6.57
C ASN A 119 -14.05 -6.55 5.40
N GLU A 120 -15.26 -7.12 5.32
CA GLU A 120 -15.63 -8.10 4.27
C GLU A 120 -15.64 -7.53 2.85
N ALA A 121 -15.91 -6.24 2.68
CA ALA A 121 -15.86 -5.62 1.36
C ALA A 121 -14.42 -5.55 0.82
N GLU A 122 -13.48 -5.15 1.67
CA GLU A 122 -12.04 -5.19 1.34
C GLU A 122 -11.57 -6.63 1.10
N ARG A 123 -12.01 -7.59 1.93
CA ARG A 123 -11.68 -9.01 1.75
C ARG A 123 -12.11 -9.53 0.38
N THR A 124 -13.34 -9.23 -0.02
CA THR A 124 -13.87 -9.63 -1.32
C THR A 124 -13.01 -9.08 -2.47
N ILE A 125 -12.65 -7.80 -2.41
CA ILE A 125 -11.81 -7.16 -3.43
C ILE A 125 -10.39 -7.74 -3.42
N ALA A 126 -9.82 -8.00 -2.24
CA ALA A 126 -8.49 -8.57 -2.10
C ALA A 126 -8.42 -10.00 -2.64
N GLU A 127 -9.40 -10.84 -2.33
CA GLU A 127 -9.49 -12.21 -2.83
C GLU A 127 -9.65 -12.25 -4.36
N GLU A 128 -10.49 -11.37 -4.90
CA GLU A 128 -10.65 -11.22 -6.34
C GLU A 128 -9.36 -10.75 -7.02
N SER A 129 -8.64 -9.81 -6.41
CA SER A 129 -7.35 -9.35 -6.94
C SER A 129 -6.30 -10.47 -6.93
N LYS A 130 -6.24 -11.26 -5.84
CA LYS A 130 -5.36 -12.44 -5.75
C LYS A 130 -5.73 -13.51 -6.78
N ARG A 131 -7.02 -13.78 -6.98
CA ARG A 131 -7.49 -14.73 -7.99
C ARG A 131 -6.98 -14.34 -9.39
N ARG A 132 -7.03 -13.07 -9.76
CA ARG A 132 -6.48 -12.58 -11.04
C ARG A 132 -4.98 -12.88 -11.18
N VAL A 133 -4.21 -12.70 -10.11
CA VAL A 133 -2.76 -13.02 -10.12
C VAL A 133 -2.54 -14.51 -10.27
N VAL A 134 -3.31 -15.37 -9.58
CA VAL A 134 -3.25 -16.84 -9.74
C VAL A 134 -3.55 -17.23 -11.18
N GLU A 135 -4.55 -16.65 -11.81
CA GLU A 135 -4.91 -16.94 -13.22
C GLU A 135 -3.84 -16.45 -14.21
N MET A 136 -3.15 -15.36 -13.89
CA MET A 136 -2.05 -14.82 -14.71
C MET A 136 -0.81 -15.72 -14.67
N PHE A 137 -0.60 -16.44 -13.57
CA PHE A 137 0.56 -17.30 -13.33
C PHE A 137 0.16 -18.74 -12.94
N PRO A 138 -0.44 -19.51 -13.86
CA PRO A 138 -1.02 -20.83 -13.54
C PRO A 138 0.02 -21.87 -13.09
N ASP A 139 1.29 -21.67 -13.44
CA ASP A 139 2.39 -22.57 -13.08
C ASP A 139 3.12 -22.17 -11.79
N GLN A 140 2.66 -21.10 -11.10
CA GLN A 140 3.26 -20.57 -9.89
C GLN A 140 2.26 -20.63 -8.72
N THR A 141 2.79 -20.73 -7.51
CA THR A 141 1.96 -20.66 -6.28
C THR A 141 2.03 -19.25 -5.69
N VAL A 142 0.90 -18.54 -5.68
CA VAL A 142 0.79 -17.24 -5.01
C VAL A 142 0.70 -17.44 -3.50
N VAL A 143 1.76 -17.12 -2.79
CA VAL A 143 1.91 -17.35 -1.34
C VAL A 143 1.47 -16.18 -0.48
N THR A 144 1.26 -14.99 -1.05
CA THR A 144 0.82 -13.79 -0.33
C THR A 144 -0.53 -14.01 0.34
N PRO A 145 -0.64 -13.98 1.69
CA PRO A 145 -1.90 -14.18 2.40
C PRO A 145 -2.75 -12.90 2.42
N ILE A 146 -4.06 -13.09 2.63
CA ILE A 146 -5.02 -12.04 2.98
C ILE A 146 -5.40 -12.27 4.43
N LEU A 147 -5.06 -11.35 5.31
CA LEU A 147 -5.19 -11.43 6.77
C LEU A 147 -6.16 -10.39 7.28
N ASP A 148 -6.78 -10.64 8.44
CA ASP A 148 -7.54 -9.60 9.13
C ASP A 148 -6.61 -8.50 9.62
N ALA A 149 -7.05 -7.25 9.49
CA ALA A 149 -6.33 -6.10 10.04
C ALA A 149 -6.18 -6.22 11.55
N SER A 150 -5.01 -5.92 12.04
CA SER A 150 -4.67 -5.85 13.46
C SER A 150 -4.08 -4.49 13.80
N THR A 151 -3.68 -4.29 15.06
CA THR A 151 -3.07 -3.02 15.47
C THR A 151 -1.85 -2.70 14.61
N PHE A 152 -1.85 -1.52 14.02
CA PHE A 152 -0.69 -0.97 13.33
C PHE A 152 0.14 -0.13 14.31
N TYR A 153 1.43 -0.38 14.34
CA TYR A 153 2.40 0.30 15.18
C TYR A 153 3.33 1.14 14.29
N PRO A 154 3.09 2.44 14.14
CA PRO A 154 3.96 3.29 13.34
C PRO A 154 5.35 3.39 13.97
N ILE A 155 6.40 3.36 13.16
CA ILE A 155 7.75 3.65 13.64
C ILE A 155 7.81 5.11 14.08
N LYS A 156 8.31 5.34 15.31
CA LYS A 156 8.31 6.65 15.97
C LYS A 156 9.53 6.83 16.88
N GLY A 157 9.62 8.02 17.48
CA GLY A 157 10.68 8.36 18.45
C GLY A 157 12.06 8.33 17.79
N GLU A 158 13.01 7.70 18.43
CA GLU A 158 14.40 7.60 17.94
C GLU A 158 14.53 6.84 16.63
N GLU A 159 13.56 5.97 16.31
CA GLU A 159 13.52 5.20 15.08
C GLU A 159 12.79 5.93 13.93
N SER A 160 12.27 7.14 14.16
CA SER A 160 11.53 7.92 13.15
C SER A 160 12.34 8.28 11.89
N TYR A 161 13.65 8.06 11.90
CA TYR A 161 14.48 8.21 10.72
C TYR A 161 14.15 7.21 9.61
N HIS A 162 13.43 6.13 9.92
CA HIS A 162 12.94 5.15 8.95
C HIS A 162 11.77 5.68 8.12
N GLN A 163 10.97 6.62 8.66
CA GLN A 163 9.93 7.30 7.87
C GLN A 163 10.58 8.18 6.81
N ASP A 164 10.06 8.17 5.59
CA ASP A 164 10.63 8.90 4.45
C ASP A 164 12.12 8.59 4.18
N TYR A 165 12.58 7.38 4.49
CA TYR A 165 14.00 7.05 4.40
C TYR A 165 14.57 7.32 3.00
N TYR A 166 13.82 7.05 1.95
CA TYR A 166 14.23 7.30 0.58
C TYR A 166 14.40 8.81 0.26
N LYS A 167 13.69 9.72 0.98
CA LYS A 167 13.85 11.18 0.88
C LYS A 167 15.02 11.67 1.75
N LYS A 168 15.13 11.13 2.98
CA LYS A 168 16.16 11.54 3.97
C LYS A 168 17.56 11.01 3.63
N SER A 169 17.64 9.83 3.00
CA SER A 169 18.89 9.14 2.67
C SER A 169 18.90 8.61 1.24
N PRO A 170 18.70 9.45 0.20
CA PRO A 170 18.39 9.02 -1.16
C PRO A 170 19.51 8.18 -1.80
N ILE A 171 20.77 8.48 -1.52
CA ILE A 171 21.90 7.72 -2.08
C ILE A 171 21.95 6.32 -1.46
N ARG A 172 21.85 6.23 -0.11
CA ARG A 172 21.85 4.95 0.60
C ARG A 172 20.67 4.08 0.19
N TYR A 173 19.48 4.67 0.09
CA TYR A 173 18.29 3.97 -0.36
C TYR A 173 18.44 3.41 -1.79
N LYS A 174 18.93 4.22 -2.74
CA LYS A 174 19.14 3.77 -4.12
C LYS A 174 20.16 2.62 -4.20
N VAL A 175 21.26 2.70 -3.47
CA VAL A 175 22.26 1.62 -3.41
C VAL A 175 21.66 0.36 -2.81
N TYR A 176 20.91 0.47 -1.71
CA TYR A 176 20.21 -0.65 -1.09
C TYR A 176 19.22 -1.30 -2.07
N ARG A 177 18.32 -0.53 -2.66
CA ARG A 177 17.28 -1.03 -3.59
C ARG A 177 17.89 -1.73 -4.80
N TRP A 178 18.95 -1.16 -5.37
CA TRP A 178 19.68 -1.74 -6.49
C TRP A 178 20.39 -3.04 -6.10
N ASN A 179 21.13 -3.06 -5.00
CA ASN A 179 21.82 -4.26 -4.52
C ASN A 179 20.86 -5.39 -4.14
N CYS A 180 19.66 -5.03 -3.66
CA CYS A 180 18.61 -5.97 -3.33
C CYS A 180 17.99 -6.64 -4.56
N GLY A 181 18.20 -6.10 -5.75
CA GLY A 181 17.67 -6.64 -7.00
C GLY A 181 16.16 -6.55 -7.13
N ARG A 182 15.50 -5.67 -6.35
CA ARG A 182 14.04 -5.55 -6.32
C ARG A 182 13.48 -5.23 -7.70
N ASP A 183 13.96 -4.18 -8.34
CA ASP A 183 13.44 -3.72 -9.63
C ASP A 183 13.69 -4.75 -10.74
N GLN A 184 14.85 -5.41 -10.73
CA GLN A 184 15.15 -6.49 -11.66
C GLN A 184 14.17 -7.66 -11.50
N ARG A 185 13.91 -8.09 -10.26
CA ARG A 185 12.99 -9.20 -9.99
C ARG A 185 11.55 -8.84 -10.37
N LEU A 186 11.11 -7.62 -10.09
CA LEU A 186 9.79 -7.15 -10.51
C LEU A 186 9.65 -7.13 -12.03
N GLN A 187 10.68 -6.70 -12.75
CA GLN A 187 10.69 -6.75 -14.20
C GLN A 187 10.64 -8.18 -14.75
N GLU A 188 11.31 -9.14 -14.10
CA GLU A 188 11.25 -10.57 -14.47
C GLU A 188 9.83 -11.15 -14.31
N ILE A 189 9.11 -10.76 -13.26
CA ILE A 189 7.76 -11.27 -12.98
C ILE A 189 6.71 -10.55 -13.82
N TRP A 190 6.73 -9.21 -13.81
CA TRP A 190 5.63 -8.37 -14.27
C TRP A 190 5.87 -7.74 -15.65
N GLY A 191 7.11 -7.81 -16.17
CA GLY A 191 7.45 -7.23 -17.46
C GLY A 191 7.12 -5.74 -17.54
N ASP A 192 6.42 -5.33 -18.58
CA ASP A 192 6.05 -3.93 -18.80
C ASP A 192 5.03 -3.38 -17.78
N GLN A 193 4.47 -4.22 -16.91
CA GLN A 193 3.59 -3.79 -15.82
C GLN A 193 4.38 -3.34 -14.58
N ALA A 194 5.67 -3.68 -14.47
CA ALA A 194 6.53 -3.20 -13.40
C ALA A 194 6.64 -1.66 -13.43
N THR A 195 6.47 -1.01 -12.29
CA THR A 195 6.29 0.46 -12.18
C THR A 195 7.61 1.24 -12.00
N HIS A 196 8.76 0.69 -12.40
CA HIS A 196 10.10 1.24 -12.10
C HIS A 196 10.85 1.67 -13.35
#